data_cdb3281ff7bdefdd62ee57cc835722e5
#
_entry.id   cdb3281ff7bdefdd62ee57cc835722e5
#
_cell.length_a   1.000
_cell.length_b   1.000
_cell.length_c   1.000
_cell.angle_alpha   90.00
_cell.angle_beta   90.00
_cell.angle_gamma   90.00
#
_symmetry.space_group_name_H-M   'P 1'
#
loop_
_entity.id
_entity.type
_entity.pdbx_description
1 polymer ?
#
loop_
_entity_poly.entity_id
_entity_poly.type
_entity_poly.pdbx_seq_one_letter_code
_entity_poly.pdbx_strand_id
1 'polypeptide(L)'
;LEPWEKRSNTKQDAFNKEANNRAEIFLAEQFCPTIKKELSLELRCDANIYINENDKQTVIFAYPNLFTNPSTLQVIRLEIGALAAWTPAKLTSIEPYTAVYYPKIFEQKNTEILTVSPERTFWEKATILHHEANRPEHLDMPQRYSRHYYDLYRMAQTPVKDVAFSHIDLL
;
A
#
# COMPACT_ATOMS: atom_id res chain seq x y z
N LEU A 1 -22.03 -5.95 9.06
CA LEU A 1 -21.27 -5.29 10.14
C LEU A 1 -20.53 -4.10 9.53
N GLU A 2 -20.85 -2.90 10.00
CA GLU A 2 -20.29 -1.68 9.46
C GLU A 2 -18.91 -1.40 10.08
N PRO A 3 -17.88 -1.01 9.31
CA PRO A 3 -16.52 -0.79 9.83
C PRO A 3 -16.44 0.27 10.94
N TRP A 4 -17.35 1.26 10.91
CA TRP A 4 -17.40 2.39 11.84
C TRP A 4 -18.22 2.15 13.12
N GLU A 5 -18.87 1.01 13.26
CA GLU A 5 -19.56 0.69 14.51
C GLU A 5 -18.60 0.55 15.67
N LYS A 6 -18.91 1.20 16.81
CA LYS A 6 -18.13 1.05 18.03
C LYS A 6 -18.29 -0.38 18.60
N ARG A 7 -17.18 -1.05 18.82
CA ARG A 7 -17.10 -2.42 19.34
C ARG A 7 -16.23 -2.46 20.59
N SER A 8 -16.45 -3.47 21.45
CA SER A 8 -15.45 -3.83 22.46
C SER A 8 -14.19 -4.39 21.78
N ASN A 9 -13.05 -4.35 22.46
CA ASN A 9 -11.77 -4.83 21.91
C ASN A 9 -11.88 -6.26 21.37
N THR A 10 -12.47 -7.18 22.11
CA THR A 10 -12.67 -8.57 21.70
C THR A 10 -13.53 -8.70 20.43
N LYS A 11 -14.60 -7.90 20.33
CA LYS A 11 -15.45 -7.88 19.13
C LYS A 11 -14.74 -7.24 17.92
N GLN A 12 -13.90 -6.24 18.17
CA GLN A 12 -13.09 -5.62 17.13
C GLN A 12 -12.04 -6.60 16.61
N ASP A 13 -11.37 -7.35 17.47
CA ASP A 13 -10.40 -8.37 17.06
C ASP A 13 -11.06 -9.49 16.25
N ALA A 14 -12.23 -9.94 16.65
CA ALA A 14 -12.99 -10.94 15.88
C ALA A 14 -13.41 -10.40 14.50
N PHE A 15 -13.86 -9.14 14.43
CA PHE A 15 -14.19 -8.47 13.19
C PHE A 15 -12.96 -8.36 12.27
N ASN A 16 -11.83 -7.94 12.82
CA ASN A 16 -10.59 -7.79 12.06
C ASN A 16 -10.10 -9.13 11.49
N LYS A 17 -10.16 -10.20 12.28
CA LYS A 17 -9.82 -11.56 11.82
C LYS A 17 -10.72 -12.02 10.69
N GLU A 18 -12.03 -11.81 10.84
CA GLU A 18 -13.00 -12.18 9.79
C GLU A 18 -12.79 -11.36 8.50
N ALA A 19 -12.56 -10.06 8.60
CA ALA A 19 -12.29 -9.19 7.46
C ALA A 19 -11.01 -9.63 6.71
N ASN A 20 -9.94 -9.91 7.44
CA ASN A 20 -8.68 -10.39 6.86
C ASN A 20 -8.86 -11.76 6.19
N ASN A 21 -9.54 -12.70 6.85
CA ASN A 21 -9.81 -14.02 6.26
C ASN A 21 -10.61 -13.93 4.95
N ARG A 22 -11.63 -13.07 4.89
CA ARG A 22 -12.39 -12.83 3.65
C ARG A 22 -11.53 -12.20 2.56
N ALA A 23 -10.66 -11.27 2.92
CA ALA A 23 -9.72 -10.67 1.98
C ALA A 23 -8.76 -11.71 1.40
N GLU A 24 -8.18 -12.58 2.22
CA GLU A 24 -7.30 -13.65 1.77
C GLU A 24 -7.98 -14.62 0.82
N ILE A 25 -9.21 -15.04 1.13
CA ILE A 25 -10.01 -15.90 0.23
C ILE A 25 -10.29 -15.19 -1.10
N PHE A 26 -10.74 -13.93 -1.05
CA PHE A 26 -10.99 -13.13 -2.26
C PHE A 26 -9.73 -12.98 -3.12
N LEU A 27 -8.59 -12.69 -2.49
CA LEU A 27 -7.32 -12.55 -3.19
C LEU A 27 -6.89 -13.86 -3.87
N ALA A 28 -7.04 -14.99 -3.19
CA ALA A 28 -6.63 -16.29 -3.71
C ALA A 28 -7.58 -16.82 -4.80
N GLU A 29 -8.89 -16.70 -4.59
CA GLU A 29 -9.88 -17.36 -5.46
C GLU A 29 -10.36 -16.48 -6.61
N GLN A 30 -10.31 -15.14 -6.47
CA GLN A 30 -10.86 -14.24 -7.46
C GLN A 30 -9.82 -13.26 -8.00
N PHE A 31 -9.21 -12.47 -7.14
CA PHE A 31 -8.35 -11.36 -7.59
C PHE A 31 -7.09 -11.86 -8.31
N CYS A 32 -6.30 -12.73 -7.67
CA CYS A 32 -5.04 -13.20 -8.24
C CYS A 32 -5.23 -13.97 -9.57
N PRO A 33 -6.17 -14.90 -9.70
CA PRO A 33 -6.47 -15.55 -10.99
C PRO A 33 -6.93 -14.58 -12.07
N THR A 34 -7.78 -13.61 -11.71
CA THR A 34 -8.31 -12.63 -12.65
C THR A 34 -7.19 -11.73 -13.17
N ILE A 35 -6.40 -11.11 -12.28
CA ILE A 35 -5.33 -10.20 -12.70
C ILE A 35 -4.24 -10.95 -13.48
N LYS A 36 -3.94 -12.21 -13.11
CA LYS A 36 -3.02 -13.05 -13.88
C LYS A 36 -3.53 -13.26 -15.30
N LYS A 37 -4.79 -13.61 -15.47
CA LYS A 37 -5.40 -13.80 -16.77
C LYS A 37 -5.37 -12.53 -17.62
N GLU A 38 -5.84 -11.42 -17.08
CA GLU A 38 -5.91 -10.14 -17.80
C GLU A 38 -4.53 -9.63 -18.21
N LEU A 39 -3.56 -9.65 -17.29
CA LEU A 39 -2.19 -9.25 -17.60
C LEU A 39 -1.50 -10.20 -18.58
N SER A 40 -1.78 -11.50 -18.52
CA SER A 40 -1.22 -12.46 -19.50
C SER A 40 -1.74 -12.18 -20.91
N LEU A 41 -3.01 -11.79 -21.04
CA LEU A 41 -3.60 -11.40 -22.33
C LEU A 41 -2.99 -10.09 -22.84
N GLU A 42 -2.89 -9.09 -21.98
CA GLU A 42 -2.33 -7.77 -22.31
C GLU A 42 -0.85 -7.86 -22.70
N LEU A 43 -0.05 -8.55 -21.92
CA LEU A 43 1.39 -8.72 -22.13
C LEU A 43 1.72 -9.78 -23.18
N ARG A 44 0.74 -10.53 -23.68
CA ARG A 44 0.91 -11.65 -24.62
C ARG A 44 1.95 -12.69 -24.18
N CYS A 45 2.00 -12.94 -22.86
CA CYS A 45 2.87 -13.93 -22.24
C CYS A 45 2.23 -14.46 -20.95
N ASP A 46 2.72 -15.56 -20.40
CA ASP A 46 2.26 -16.04 -19.10
C ASP A 46 2.80 -15.13 -17.99
N ALA A 47 1.94 -14.28 -17.43
CA ALA A 47 2.30 -13.38 -16.35
C ALA A 47 2.56 -14.17 -15.05
N ASN A 48 3.75 -14.02 -14.48
CA ASN A 48 4.11 -14.67 -13.22
C ASN A 48 3.53 -13.90 -12.03
N ILE A 49 2.27 -14.26 -11.67
CA ILE A 49 1.53 -13.63 -10.58
C ILE A 49 1.08 -14.71 -9.60
N TYR A 50 1.34 -14.47 -8.31
CA TYR A 50 1.03 -15.42 -7.25
C TYR A 50 0.84 -14.73 -5.89
N ILE A 51 0.21 -15.42 -4.95
CA ILE A 51 0.09 -14.97 -3.55
C ILE A 51 1.41 -15.24 -2.82
N ASN A 52 1.87 -14.29 -2.02
CA ASN A 52 3.04 -14.47 -1.18
C ASN A 52 2.78 -15.53 -0.10
N GLU A 53 3.66 -16.51 0.02
CA GLU A 53 3.51 -17.63 0.97
C GLU A 53 3.52 -17.17 2.44
N ASN A 54 4.30 -16.11 2.75
CA ASN A 54 4.45 -15.59 4.11
C ASN A 54 3.45 -14.49 4.46
N ASP A 55 2.73 -13.96 3.46
CA ASP A 55 1.75 -12.89 3.65
C ASP A 55 0.65 -13.02 2.59
N LYS A 56 -0.44 -13.67 2.97
CA LYS A 56 -1.55 -13.97 2.07
C LYS A 56 -2.34 -12.75 1.60
N GLN A 57 -2.07 -11.58 2.17
CA GLN A 57 -2.63 -10.30 1.71
C GLN A 57 -1.72 -9.59 0.71
N THR A 58 -0.62 -10.21 0.31
CA THR A 58 0.29 -9.68 -0.70
C THR A 58 0.25 -10.52 -1.98
N VAL A 59 -0.09 -9.90 -3.09
CA VAL A 59 0.03 -10.47 -4.44
C VAL A 59 1.35 -10.02 -5.04
N ILE A 60 2.12 -10.97 -5.56
CA ILE A 60 3.41 -10.72 -6.21
C ILE A 60 3.24 -10.77 -7.72
N PHE A 61 3.72 -9.76 -8.41
CA PHE A 61 3.98 -9.81 -9.84
C PHE A 61 5.49 -9.85 -10.07
N ALA A 62 6.00 -11.01 -10.46
CA ALA A 62 7.40 -11.22 -10.79
C ALA A 62 7.60 -11.00 -12.30
N TYR A 63 8.18 -9.85 -12.66
CA TYR A 63 8.49 -9.52 -14.05
C TYR A 63 9.90 -10.04 -14.44
N PRO A 64 10.17 -10.24 -15.76
CA PRO A 64 11.47 -10.70 -16.21
C PRO A 64 12.60 -9.75 -15.81
N ASN A 65 13.65 -10.31 -15.21
CA ASN A 65 14.82 -9.55 -14.80
C ASN A 65 15.75 -9.32 -16.00
N LEU A 66 15.81 -8.09 -16.50
CA LEU A 66 16.76 -7.68 -17.53
C LEU A 66 18.10 -7.26 -16.93
N PHE A 67 18.13 -6.89 -15.65
CA PHE A 67 19.33 -6.43 -14.96
C PHE A 67 19.44 -7.14 -13.60
N THR A 68 20.61 -7.68 -13.31
CA THR A 68 20.92 -8.27 -11.99
C THR A 68 21.44 -7.18 -11.06
N ASN A 69 20.59 -6.68 -10.19
CA ASN A 69 21.00 -5.79 -9.11
C ASN A 69 20.49 -6.36 -7.78
N PRO A 70 21.37 -6.90 -6.93
CA PRO A 70 20.97 -7.54 -5.66
C PRO A 70 20.37 -6.57 -4.64
N SER A 71 20.54 -5.25 -4.83
CA SER A 71 19.94 -4.24 -3.95
C SER A 71 18.53 -3.84 -4.38
N THR A 72 18.06 -4.30 -5.54
CA THR A 72 16.75 -3.92 -6.08
C THR A 72 15.77 -5.08 -5.96
N LEU A 73 14.61 -4.81 -5.38
CA LEU A 73 13.51 -5.77 -5.39
C LEU A 73 12.93 -5.87 -6.81
N GLN A 74 13.04 -7.06 -7.41
CA GLN A 74 12.66 -7.26 -8.82
C GLN A 74 11.26 -7.88 -8.95
N VAL A 75 10.36 -7.42 -8.12
CA VAL A 75 8.94 -7.78 -8.16
C VAL A 75 8.11 -6.56 -7.81
N ILE A 76 6.88 -6.52 -8.32
CA ILE A 76 5.86 -5.58 -7.84
C ILE A 76 5.06 -6.31 -6.77
N ARG A 77 4.90 -5.69 -5.61
CA ARG A 77 4.10 -6.20 -4.51
C ARG A 77 2.82 -5.38 -4.40
N LEU A 78 1.69 -6.04 -4.49
CA LEU A 78 0.38 -5.47 -4.23
C LEU A 78 -0.04 -5.90 -2.83
N GLU A 79 0.16 -5.04 -1.85
CA GLU A 79 -0.22 -5.26 -0.45
C GLU A 79 -1.68 -4.78 -0.28
N ILE A 80 -2.62 -5.73 -0.12
CA ILE A 80 -4.07 -5.48 -0.17
C ILE A 80 -4.68 -5.86 1.18
N GLY A 81 -4.81 -4.88 2.06
CA GLY A 81 -5.35 -5.08 3.41
C GLY A 81 -6.82 -4.67 3.52
N ALA A 82 -7.64 -5.52 4.13
CA ALA A 82 -9.06 -5.24 4.38
C ALA A 82 -9.30 -4.13 5.42
N LEU A 83 -8.30 -3.82 6.24
CA LEU A 83 -8.40 -2.89 7.36
C LEU A 83 -7.68 -1.57 7.11
N ALA A 84 -7.14 -1.37 5.92
CA ALA A 84 -6.46 -0.13 5.56
C ALA A 84 -7.45 1.06 5.58
N ALA A 85 -7.03 2.17 6.17
CA ALA A 85 -7.79 3.41 6.08
C ALA A 85 -7.76 3.92 4.63
N TRP A 86 -8.93 4.07 4.02
CA TRP A 86 -9.08 4.49 2.63
C TRP A 86 -9.80 5.85 2.48
N THR A 87 -10.15 6.48 3.60
CA THR A 87 -10.82 7.78 3.64
C THR A 87 -10.06 8.79 4.49
N PRO A 88 -10.04 10.06 4.14
CA PRO A 88 -10.54 10.62 2.87
C PRO A 88 -9.68 10.22 1.68
N ALA A 89 -10.30 10.00 0.52
CA ALA A 89 -9.63 9.62 -0.70
C ALA A 89 -10.09 10.48 -1.87
N LYS A 90 -9.21 10.68 -2.86
CA LYS A 90 -9.51 11.41 -4.09
C LYS A 90 -8.90 10.73 -5.30
N LEU A 91 -9.50 10.92 -6.47
CA LEU A 91 -8.88 10.53 -7.74
C LEU A 91 -7.63 11.39 -7.97
N THR A 92 -6.52 10.71 -8.21
CA THR A 92 -5.23 11.34 -8.43
C THR A 92 -4.62 10.73 -9.70
N SER A 93 -4.23 11.60 -10.62
CA SER A 93 -3.50 11.18 -11.80
C SER A 93 -2.05 10.91 -11.42
N ILE A 94 -1.59 9.69 -11.68
CA ILE A 94 -0.20 9.30 -11.48
C ILE A 94 0.44 8.95 -12.81
N GLU A 95 1.73 9.26 -12.93
CA GLU A 95 2.53 8.89 -14.12
C GLU A 95 3.88 8.32 -13.69
N PRO A 96 4.46 7.39 -14.46
CA PRO A 96 5.81 6.91 -14.22
C PRO A 96 6.83 8.04 -14.37
N TYR A 97 7.85 8.12 -13.51
CA TYR A 97 8.93 9.10 -13.64
C TYR A 97 9.61 9.07 -15.01
N THR A 98 9.69 7.88 -15.61
CA THR A 98 10.27 7.68 -16.95
C THR A 98 9.42 8.30 -18.07
N ALA A 99 8.13 8.52 -17.87
CA ALA A 99 7.25 9.14 -18.87
C ALA A 99 7.62 10.62 -19.13
N VAL A 100 8.20 11.29 -18.15
CA VAL A 100 8.70 12.67 -18.29
C VAL A 100 9.86 12.72 -19.31
N TYR A 101 10.75 11.72 -19.27
CA TYR A 101 11.94 11.67 -20.12
C TYR A 101 11.68 10.98 -21.46
N TYR A 102 10.79 10.01 -21.50
CA TYR A 102 10.50 9.17 -22.66
C TYR A 102 9.00 9.13 -22.99
N PRO A 103 8.36 10.28 -23.24
CA PRO A 103 6.89 10.34 -23.37
C PRO A 103 6.34 9.54 -24.57
N LYS A 104 7.17 9.25 -25.57
CA LYS A 104 6.76 8.56 -26.81
C LYS A 104 6.69 7.03 -26.66
N ILE A 105 7.27 6.46 -25.59
CA ILE A 105 7.26 5.01 -25.38
C ILE A 105 6.03 4.55 -24.57
N PHE A 106 5.26 5.50 -24.04
CA PHE A 106 4.05 5.20 -23.28
C PHE A 106 2.82 5.40 -24.16
N GLU A 107 2.04 4.37 -24.33
CA GLU A 107 0.73 4.43 -24.96
C GLU A 107 -0.24 5.26 -24.10
N GLN A 108 -0.22 5.00 -22.79
CA GLN A 108 -0.93 5.78 -21.79
C GLN A 108 0.05 6.30 -20.73
N LYS A 109 0.20 7.62 -20.62
CA LYS A 109 1.15 8.23 -19.68
C LYS A 109 0.62 8.30 -18.25
N ASN A 110 -0.67 8.54 -18.11
CA ASN A 110 -1.30 8.81 -16.82
C ASN A 110 -2.35 7.76 -16.53
N THR A 111 -2.46 7.40 -15.26
CA THR A 111 -3.53 6.55 -14.74
C THR A 111 -4.20 7.25 -13.57
N GLU A 112 -5.52 7.34 -13.58
CA GLU A 112 -6.27 7.86 -12.44
C GLU A 112 -6.50 6.77 -11.42
N ILE A 113 -6.02 7.00 -10.20
CA ILE A 113 -6.15 6.06 -9.09
C ILE A 113 -6.79 6.79 -7.91
N LEU A 114 -7.74 6.12 -7.25
CA LEU A 114 -8.29 6.59 -5.99
C LEU A 114 -7.22 6.44 -4.91
N THR A 115 -6.69 7.56 -4.42
CA THR A 115 -5.61 7.60 -3.43
C THR A 115 -6.07 8.22 -2.13
N VAL A 116 -5.59 7.71 -1.02
CA VAL A 116 -5.79 8.33 0.31
C VAL A 116 -5.15 9.71 0.31
N SER A 117 -5.77 10.67 1.00
CA SER A 117 -5.25 12.04 1.05
C SER A 117 -3.87 12.08 1.71
N PRO A 118 -2.99 13.00 1.26
CA PRO A 118 -1.67 13.16 1.86
C PRO A 118 -1.72 13.51 3.35
N GLU A 119 -2.71 14.28 3.79
CA GLU A 119 -2.91 14.67 5.19
C GLU A 119 -3.19 13.46 6.08
N ARG A 120 -4.02 12.53 5.59
CA ARG A 120 -4.27 11.26 6.28
C ARG A 120 -3.00 10.43 6.37
N THR A 121 -2.27 10.33 5.26
CA THR A 121 -0.98 9.62 5.21
C THR A 121 0.04 10.24 6.16
N PHE A 122 0.08 11.58 6.28
CA PHE A 122 0.94 12.27 7.24
C PHE A 122 0.65 11.82 8.68
N TRP A 123 -0.61 11.80 9.10
CA TRP A 123 -1.01 11.37 10.44
C TRP A 123 -0.74 9.88 10.67
N GLU A 124 -0.98 9.05 9.68
CA GLU A 124 -0.65 7.61 9.76
C GLU A 124 0.84 7.39 10.01
N LYS A 125 1.73 8.09 9.27
CA LYS A 125 3.17 8.03 9.50
C LYS A 125 3.56 8.55 10.89
N ALA A 126 2.98 9.66 11.34
CA ALA A 126 3.21 10.21 12.66
C ALA A 126 2.81 9.23 13.77
N THR A 127 1.65 8.57 13.62
CA THR A 127 1.16 7.54 14.57
C THR A 127 2.08 6.33 14.62
N ILE A 128 2.55 5.84 13.47
CA ILE A 128 3.54 4.75 13.40
C ILE A 128 4.80 5.14 14.18
N LEU A 129 5.34 6.34 13.96
CA LEU A 129 6.56 6.80 14.64
C LEU A 129 6.34 7.04 16.14
N HIS A 130 5.17 7.52 16.53
CA HIS A 130 4.81 7.64 17.94
C HIS A 130 4.77 6.27 18.62
N HIS A 131 4.18 5.27 17.97
CA HIS A 131 4.16 3.90 18.47
C HIS A 131 5.59 3.35 18.62
N GLU A 132 6.46 3.57 17.64
CA GLU A 132 7.85 3.15 17.70
C GLU A 132 8.66 3.84 18.81
N ALA A 133 8.41 5.13 19.05
CA ALA A 133 9.05 5.87 20.15
C ALA A 133 8.68 5.30 21.54
N ASN A 134 7.55 4.61 21.65
CA ASN A 134 7.08 3.97 22.88
C ASN A 134 7.24 2.42 22.84
N ARG A 135 8.02 1.89 21.92
CA ARG A 135 8.30 0.47 21.80
C ARG A 135 9.08 -0.01 23.04
N PRO A 136 8.73 -1.16 23.63
CA PRO A 136 9.50 -1.76 24.70
C PRO A 136 10.97 -1.98 24.28
N GLU A 137 11.92 -1.65 25.17
CA GLU A 137 13.37 -1.71 24.88
C GLU A 137 13.88 -3.10 24.44
N HIS A 138 13.21 -4.17 24.88
CA HIS A 138 13.57 -5.54 24.55
C HIS A 138 13.10 -6.00 23.16
N LEU A 139 12.38 -5.15 22.43
CA LEU A 139 11.88 -5.45 21.08
C LEU A 139 12.69 -4.66 20.04
N ASP A 140 13.30 -5.36 19.12
CA ASP A 140 14.02 -4.75 18.01
C ASP A 140 13.09 -3.94 17.11
N MET A 141 13.62 -2.84 16.57
CA MET A 141 12.91 -2.05 15.57
C MET A 141 12.76 -2.87 14.28
N PRO A 142 11.55 -2.96 13.69
CA PRO A 142 11.36 -3.67 12.45
C PRO A 142 12.23 -3.11 11.32
N GLN A 143 12.72 -3.98 10.45
CA GLN A 143 13.52 -3.57 9.31
C GLN A 143 12.78 -2.56 8.42
N ARG A 144 13.54 -1.59 7.88
CA ARG A 144 13.03 -0.56 6.95
C ARG A 144 12.07 0.46 7.57
N TYR A 145 11.94 0.54 8.89
CA TYR A 145 11.11 1.58 9.55
C TYR A 145 11.68 3.00 9.38
N SER A 146 12.99 3.12 9.10
CA SER A 146 13.63 4.38 8.74
C SER A 146 12.94 5.13 7.60
N ARG A 147 12.25 4.40 6.70
CA ARG A 147 11.46 5.02 5.62
C ARG A 147 10.34 5.93 6.14
N HIS A 148 9.71 5.58 7.27
CA HIS A 148 8.62 6.40 7.83
C HIS A 148 9.12 7.75 8.33
N TYR A 149 10.34 7.80 8.90
CA TYR A 149 11.00 9.07 9.24
C TYR A 149 11.28 9.90 8.00
N TYR A 150 11.83 9.27 6.96
CA TYR A 150 12.10 9.96 5.71
C TYR A 150 10.83 10.48 5.06
N ASP A 151 9.78 9.67 4.98
CA ASP A 151 8.50 10.05 4.39
C ASP A 151 7.89 11.24 5.15
N LEU A 152 7.81 11.16 6.47
CA LEU A 152 7.25 12.24 7.30
C LEU A 152 8.07 13.52 7.18
N TYR A 153 9.41 13.42 7.18
CA TYR A 153 10.30 14.55 6.96
C TYR A 153 10.05 15.23 5.60
N ARG A 154 9.94 14.43 4.53
CA ARG A 154 9.68 14.96 3.19
C ARG A 154 8.30 15.61 3.10
N MET A 155 7.27 15.01 3.67
CA MET A 155 5.92 15.57 3.71
C MET A 155 5.88 16.86 4.52
N ALA A 156 6.63 16.92 5.62
CA ALA A 156 6.71 18.14 6.47
C ALA A 156 7.35 19.35 5.77
N GLN A 157 8.07 19.14 4.67
CA GLN A 157 8.65 20.21 3.84
C GLN A 157 7.69 20.71 2.75
N THR A 158 6.48 20.19 2.71
CA THR A 158 5.44 20.55 1.74
C THR A 158 4.23 21.17 2.46
N PRO A 159 3.30 21.79 1.74
CA PRO A 159 2.05 22.30 2.33
C PRO A 159 1.20 21.24 3.05
N VAL A 160 1.46 19.95 2.81
CA VAL A 160 0.75 18.82 3.44
C VAL A 160 0.77 18.91 4.95
N LYS A 161 1.89 19.31 5.55
CA LYS A 161 2.02 19.49 7.00
C LYS A 161 0.98 20.48 7.54
N ASP A 162 0.90 21.67 6.95
CA ASP A 162 0.04 22.74 7.46
C ASP A 162 -1.45 22.36 7.27
N VAL A 163 -1.78 21.71 6.16
CA VAL A 163 -3.11 21.17 5.91
C VAL A 163 -3.44 20.03 6.90
N ALA A 164 -2.50 19.13 7.17
CA ALA A 164 -2.69 18.06 8.16
C ALA A 164 -2.97 18.63 9.55
N PHE A 165 -2.22 19.63 9.98
CA PHE A 165 -2.44 20.30 11.28
C PHE A 165 -3.77 21.06 11.36
N SER A 166 -4.35 21.50 10.25
CA SER A 166 -5.70 22.05 10.22
C SER A 166 -6.80 20.99 10.26
N HIS A 167 -6.46 19.72 10.04
CA HIS A 167 -7.35 18.56 10.04
C HIS A 167 -6.91 17.49 11.06
N ILE A 168 -6.89 17.90 12.35
CA ILE A 168 -6.54 16.97 13.45
C ILE A 168 -7.57 15.85 13.62
N ASP A 169 -8.79 16.02 13.13
CA ASP A 169 -9.82 15.01 13.07
C ASP A 169 -9.43 13.77 12.25
N LEU A 170 -8.38 13.86 11.44
CA LEU A 170 -7.80 12.74 10.70
C LEU A 170 -6.80 11.89 11.52
N LEU A 171 -6.39 12.35 12.69
CA LEU A 171 -5.51 11.61 13.60
C LEU A 171 -6.31 10.54 14.35
#